data_207fc8ba547c7210e923a3a38431d737
#
_entry.id   207fc8ba547c7210e923a3a38431d737
#
_cell.length_a   1.000
_cell.length_b   1.000
_cell.length_c   1.000
_cell.angle_alpha   90.00
_cell.angle_beta   90.00
_cell.angle_gamma   90.00
#
_symmetry.space_group_name_H-M   'P 1'
#
loop_
_entity.id
_entity.type
_entity.pdbx_description
1 polymer ?
#
loop_
_entity_poly.entity_id
_entity_poly.type
_entity_poly.pdbx_seq_one_letter_code
_entity_poly.pdbx_strand_id
1 'polypeptide(L)'
;RDGPAAGQTGRIGPVGTQRRSGPQWQRLVERLKAGLIGDLYAACCNGSRARPPVPVHPDETPPGTLDWPLWQGPAPDKPFSKKYVHYDWHWFWHFGNGEFGNNGVHYTDIANWALGKGLPVHIASQGGRYGYADSAETPNAQTTTATFADGTLFTCEIRGRYSNDEGGSKGGNLFYGANGYAVDAICYDADGKEIPDENPPPNGDAVLLHLANFRDAVRTRNRDAVPAKPIDGHVSAAFCHLGNIAYRLGRDVTFDPRAETFGDDAEANALLTRAAYRAGFEVPKLA
;
A
#
# COMPACT_ATOMS: atom_id res chain seq x y z
N ARG A 1 10.47 -9.47 -6.82
CA ARG A 1 11.73 -9.86 -7.54
C ARG A 1 12.97 -9.26 -6.89
N ASP A 2 12.85 -8.11 -6.22
CA ASP A 2 14.01 -7.45 -5.57
C ASP A 2 14.49 -8.19 -4.31
N GLY A 3 13.63 -8.96 -3.65
CA GLY A 3 13.97 -9.77 -2.49
C GLY A 3 15.05 -10.82 -2.79
N PRO A 4 14.92 -11.62 -3.85
CA PRO A 4 15.96 -12.57 -4.26
C PRO A 4 17.28 -11.89 -4.63
N ALA A 5 17.26 -10.80 -5.39
CA ALA A 5 18.47 -10.07 -5.80
C ALA A 5 19.23 -9.51 -4.60
N ALA A 6 18.56 -8.86 -3.67
CA ALA A 6 19.17 -8.40 -2.42
C ALA A 6 19.73 -9.58 -1.61
N GLY A 7 19.03 -10.74 -1.64
CA GLY A 7 19.48 -12.00 -1.04
C GLY A 7 20.81 -12.50 -1.59
N GLN A 8 20.90 -12.61 -2.90
CA GLN A 8 22.07 -13.11 -3.62
C GLN A 8 23.27 -12.17 -3.50
N THR A 9 23.04 -10.86 -3.51
CA THR A 9 24.12 -9.86 -3.47
C THR A 9 24.52 -9.42 -2.05
N GLY A 10 23.87 -9.92 -1.01
CA GLY A 10 24.12 -9.50 0.38
C GLY A 10 23.77 -8.04 0.65
N ARG A 11 23.00 -7.38 -0.23
CA ARG A 11 22.58 -6.00 -0.05
C ARG A 11 21.40 -5.90 0.90
N ILE A 12 21.27 -4.75 1.55
CA ILE A 12 20.17 -4.45 2.48
C ILE A 12 19.28 -3.43 1.79
N GLY A 13 18.02 -3.78 1.60
CA GLY A 13 17.03 -2.92 0.96
C GLY A 13 15.71 -2.96 1.76
N PRO A 14 15.44 -1.95 2.61
CA PRO A 14 14.13 -1.80 3.22
C PRO A 14 13.13 -1.22 2.24
N VAL A 15 11.85 -1.44 2.52
CA VAL A 15 10.75 -0.74 1.83
C VAL A 15 10.34 0.48 2.63
N GLY A 16 9.83 1.52 1.97
CA GLY A 16 9.44 2.79 2.59
C GLY A 16 8.16 2.73 3.44
N THR A 17 7.81 1.58 4.02
CA THR A 17 6.67 1.43 4.94
C THR A 17 7.12 1.73 6.38
N GLN A 18 7.44 2.98 6.63
CA GLN A 18 8.08 3.47 7.86
C GLN A 18 7.27 3.23 9.14
N ARG A 19 5.94 3.06 9.05
CA ARG A 19 5.10 2.75 10.23
C ARG A 19 5.55 1.48 10.95
N ARG A 20 6.13 0.50 10.25
CA ARG A 20 6.72 -0.71 10.86
C ARG A 20 7.87 -0.42 11.83
N SER A 21 8.50 0.74 11.73
CA SER A 21 9.53 1.20 12.66
C SER A 21 8.97 1.99 13.84
N GLY A 22 7.68 2.32 13.83
CA GLY A 22 7.01 3.04 14.90
C GLY A 22 6.72 2.11 16.08
N PRO A 23 7.20 2.43 17.31
CA PRO A 23 7.04 1.55 18.46
C PRO A 23 5.59 1.21 18.79
N GLN A 24 4.66 2.16 18.62
CA GLN A 24 3.23 1.95 18.85
C GLN A 24 2.63 0.90 17.91
N TRP A 25 3.07 0.86 16.64
CA TRP A 25 2.61 -0.13 15.67
C TRP A 25 3.22 -1.51 15.91
N GLN A 26 4.49 -1.54 16.31
CA GLN A 26 5.15 -2.79 16.72
C GLN A 26 4.42 -3.40 17.91
N ARG A 27 4.13 -2.58 18.91
CA ARG A 27 3.43 -3.02 20.12
C ARG A 27 2.00 -3.48 19.83
N LEU A 28 1.26 -2.74 19.01
CA LEU A 28 -0.07 -3.17 18.56
C LEU A 28 -0.02 -4.57 17.94
N VAL A 29 0.82 -4.74 16.93
CA VAL A 29 0.91 -6.01 16.19
C VAL A 29 1.37 -7.16 17.10
N GLU A 30 2.27 -6.90 18.04
CA GLU A 30 2.67 -7.87 19.06
C GLU A 30 1.46 -8.31 19.90
N ARG A 31 0.68 -7.36 20.45
CA ARG A 31 -0.50 -7.64 21.27
C ARG A 31 -1.57 -8.39 20.49
N LEU A 32 -1.84 -7.99 19.25
CA LEU A 32 -2.83 -8.67 18.39
C LEU A 32 -2.40 -10.11 18.09
N LYS A 33 -1.13 -10.34 17.76
CA LYS A 33 -0.58 -11.69 17.51
C LYS A 33 -0.51 -12.55 18.78
N ALA A 34 -0.41 -11.93 19.94
CA ALA A 34 -0.54 -12.63 21.23
C ALA A 34 -1.99 -12.99 21.59
N GLY A 35 -2.97 -12.64 20.74
CA GLY A 35 -4.37 -12.99 20.92
C GLY A 35 -5.13 -12.09 21.89
N LEU A 36 -4.66 -10.86 22.13
CA LEU A 36 -5.27 -9.94 23.11
C LEU A 36 -6.79 -9.75 22.90
N ILE A 37 -7.21 -9.65 21.64
CA ILE A 37 -8.63 -9.50 21.26
C ILE A 37 -9.19 -10.78 20.59
N GLY A 38 -8.53 -11.91 20.78
CA GLY A 38 -8.87 -13.18 20.12
C GLY A 38 -8.42 -13.23 18.66
N ASP A 39 -8.84 -14.28 17.95
CA ASP A 39 -8.50 -14.47 16.52
C ASP A 39 -9.09 -13.35 15.67
N LEU A 40 -8.26 -12.75 14.86
CA LEU A 40 -8.66 -11.68 13.96
C LEU A 40 -9.48 -12.25 12.79
N TYR A 41 -10.70 -11.77 12.61
CA TYR A 41 -11.57 -12.14 11.49
C TYR A 41 -11.75 -11.01 10.47
N ALA A 42 -11.45 -9.76 10.84
CA ALA A 42 -11.52 -8.64 9.92
C ALA A 42 -10.52 -7.54 10.26
N ALA A 43 -10.09 -6.83 9.22
CA ALA A 43 -9.39 -5.55 9.35
C ALA A 43 -9.98 -4.53 8.38
N CYS A 44 -10.03 -3.27 8.82
CA CYS A 44 -10.40 -2.13 7.98
C CYS A 44 -9.29 -1.10 8.01
N CYS A 45 -9.06 -0.44 6.89
CA CYS A 45 -8.22 0.73 6.88
C CYS A 45 -8.91 1.89 6.17
N ASN A 46 -8.76 3.08 6.75
CA ASN A 46 -9.31 4.32 6.23
C ASN A 46 -8.15 5.28 5.98
N GLY A 47 -8.01 5.73 4.74
CA GLY A 47 -7.04 6.75 4.36
C GLY A 47 -7.74 7.99 3.84
N SER A 48 -7.62 9.11 4.54
CA SER A 48 -8.19 10.38 4.09
C SER A 48 -7.13 11.44 3.98
N ARG A 49 -6.99 12.00 2.78
CA ARG A 49 -6.14 13.16 2.55
C ARG A 49 -6.68 13.98 1.39
N ALA A 50 -7.15 15.19 1.68
CA ALA A 50 -7.60 16.11 0.64
C ALA A 50 -6.48 16.38 -0.38
N ARG A 51 -6.81 16.19 -1.67
CA ARG A 51 -5.93 16.49 -2.80
C ARG A 51 -6.57 17.56 -3.65
N PRO A 52 -5.81 18.53 -4.15
CA PRO A 52 -6.32 19.51 -5.11
C PRO A 52 -6.65 18.84 -6.46
N PRO A 53 -7.46 19.48 -7.31
CA PRO A 53 -7.62 19.05 -8.68
C PRO A 53 -6.30 19.14 -9.44
N VAL A 54 -6.09 18.23 -10.40
CA VAL A 54 -4.92 18.26 -11.28
C VAL A 54 -5.23 19.16 -12.50
N PRO A 55 -4.53 20.27 -12.66
CA PRO A 55 -4.79 21.20 -13.75
C PRO A 55 -4.66 20.53 -15.13
N VAL A 56 -5.44 20.99 -16.07
CA VAL A 56 -5.29 20.58 -17.48
C VAL A 56 -4.11 21.35 -18.07
N HIS A 57 -3.12 20.62 -18.55
CA HIS A 57 -1.98 21.16 -19.28
C HIS A 57 -1.82 20.45 -20.62
N PRO A 58 -1.53 21.18 -21.70
CA PRO A 58 -1.20 20.56 -22.99
C PRO A 58 0.12 19.82 -22.93
N ASP A 59 0.37 19.04 -23.95
CA ASP A 59 1.71 18.49 -24.19
C ASP A 59 2.61 19.63 -24.66
N GLU A 60 3.86 19.65 -24.15
CA GLU A 60 4.83 20.70 -24.42
C GLU A 60 6.27 20.14 -24.46
N THR A 61 7.23 20.97 -24.84
CA THR A 61 8.64 20.58 -24.76
C THR A 61 9.08 20.58 -23.29
N PRO A 62 9.74 19.51 -22.81
CA PRO A 62 10.26 19.48 -21.46
C PRO A 62 11.30 20.60 -21.25
N PRO A 63 11.36 21.22 -20.05
CA PRO A 63 12.38 22.20 -19.74
C PRO A 63 13.78 21.56 -19.80
N GLY A 64 14.79 22.31 -20.24
CA GLY A 64 16.17 21.80 -20.38
C GLY A 64 16.82 21.31 -19.09
N THR A 65 16.22 21.58 -17.94
CA THR A 65 16.64 21.07 -16.62
C THR A 65 16.06 19.71 -16.27
N LEU A 66 15.15 19.17 -17.10
CA LEU A 66 14.49 17.88 -16.88
C LEU A 66 14.88 16.90 -17.98
N ASP A 67 15.57 15.84 -17.62
CA ASP A 67 15.74 14.68 -18.49
C ASP A 67 14.43 13.87 -18.49
N TRP A 68 13.54 14.22 -19.42
CA TRP A 68 12.22 13.59 -19.52
C TRP A 68 12.29 12.09 -19.86
N PRO A 69 13.15 11.63 -20.78
CA PRO A 69 13.37 10.20 -21.00
C PRO A 69 13.78 9.44 -19.73
N LEU A 70 14.69 9.97 -18.94
CA LEU A 70 15.10 9.34 -17.68
C LEU A 70 13.99 9.39 -16.64
N TRP A 71 13.26 10.51 -16.53
CA TRP A 71 12.15 10.67 -15.59
C TRP A 71 11.02 9.66 -15.85
N GLN A 72 10.67 9.39 -17.09
CA GLN A 72 9.66 8.38 -17.45
C GLN A 72 10.05 6.96 -16.99
N GLY A 73 11.35 6.68 -16.87
CA GLY A 73 11.84 5.37 -16.46
C GLY A 73 11.32 4.24 -17.35
N PRO A 74 10.75 3.16 -16.76
CA PRO A 74 10.26 2.00 -17.49
C PRO A 74 8.89 2.19 -18.17
N ALA A 75 8.21 3.33 -17.93
CA ALA A 75 6.92 3.58 -18.54
C ALA A 75 7.06 3.76 -20.06
N PRO A 76 6.10 3.31 -20.89
CA PRO A 76 6.11 3.59 -22.33
C PRO A 76 6.25 5.08 -22.63
N ASP A 77 6.84 5.42 -23.77
CA ASP A 77 7.07 6.83 -24.14
C ASP A 77 5.75 7.61 -24.22
N LYS A 78 5.77 8.78 -23.64
CA LYS A 78 4.64 9.72 -23.62
C LYS A 78 5.15 11.16 -23.77
N PRO A 79 4.45 12.03 -24.50
CA PRO A 79 4.78 13.45 -24.55
C PRO A 79 4.84 14.06 -23.15
N PHE A 80 5.73 15.02 -22.96
CA PHE A 80 5.82 15.76 -21.71
C PHE A 80 4.63 16.68 -21.52
N SER A 81 4.12 16.72 -20.31
CA SER A 81 3.16 17.73 -19.87
C SER A 81 3.41 18.05 -18.39
N LYS A 82 3.27 19.31 -18.01
CA LYS A 82 3.40 19.78 -16.62
C LYS A 82 2.47 19.09 -15.64
N LYS A 83 1.34 18.53 -16.12
CA LYS A 83 0.39 17.78 -15.28
C LYS A 83 0.99 16.54 -14.62
N TYR A 84 2.14 16.04 -15.08
CA TYR A 84 2.78 14.86 -14.46
C TYR A 84 3.81 15.23 -13.41
N VAL A 85 4.53 16.33 -13.59
CA VAL A 85 5.68 16.69 -12.76
C VAL A 85 5.38 17.82 -11.79
N HIS A 86 5.94 17.79 -10.59
CA HIS A 86 6.80 16.73 -10.08
C HIS A 86 6.04 15.71 -9.24
N TYR A 87 4.80 15.97 -8.85
CA TYR A 87 4.04 15.18 -7.89
C TYR A 87 2.82 14.47 -8.50
N ASP A 88 2.14 15.09 -9.47
CA ASP A 88 0.80 14.66 -9.89
C ASP A 88 0.80 13.39 -10.77
N TRP A 89 1.97 12.88 -11.14
CA TRP A 89 2.11 11.57 -11.80
C TRP A 89 1.37 10.44 -11.06
N HIS A 90 1.18 10.54 -9.77
CA HIS A 90 0.45 9.57 -8.95
C HIS A 90 -0.96 9.29 -9.48
N TRP A 91 -1.59 10.29 -10.09
CA TRP A 91 -2.98 10.27 -10.49
C TRP A 91 -3.22 9.82 -11.94
N PHE A 92 -2.20 9.32 -12.60
CA PHE A 92 -2.25 8.83 -13.98
C PHE A 92 -1.81 7.38 -14.04
N TRP A 93 -2.67 6.50 -14.62
CA TRP A 93 -2.38 5.05 -14.70
C TRP A 93 -1.07 4.72 -15.42
N HIS A 94 -0.61 5.63 -16.28
CA HIS A 94 0.64 5.47 -17.00
C HIS A 94 1.87 5.46 -16.09
N PHE A 95 1.85 6.27 -15.03
CA PHE A 95 2.99 6.46 -14.12
C PHE A 95 2.72 5.97 -12.71
N GLY A 96 1.49 6.13 -12.25
CA GLY A 96 1.08 5.87 -10.87
C GLY A 96 -0.10 4.93 -10.76
N ASN A 97 -0.59 4.76 -9.54
CA ASN A 97 -1.68 3.86 -9.18
C ASN A 97 -2.67 4.50 -8.19
N GLY A 98 -2.76 5.83 -8.22
CA GLY A 98 -3.71 6.62 -7.45
C GLY A 98 -3.38 6.74 -5.96
N GLU A 99 -4.31 7.34 -5.23
CA GLU A 99 -4.17 7.52 -3.78
C GLU A 99 -4.13 6.16 -3.06
N PHE A 100 -4.74 5.14 -3.62
CA PHE A 100 -4.73 3.80 -3.06
C PHE A 100 -3.30 3.25 -2.98
N GLY A 101 -2.51 3.37 -4.05
CA GLY A 101 -1.10 2.98 -4.03
C GLY A 101 -0.17 4.01 -3.39
N ASN A 102 -0.57 5.28 -3.30
CA ASN A 102 0.23 6.34 -2.69
C ASN A 102 0.15 6.31 -1.16
N ASN A 103 -1.01 6.58 -0.57
CA ASN A 103 -1.22 6.53 0.88
C ASN A 103 -1.78 5.19 1.36
N GLY A 104 -2.66 4.57 0.58
CA GLY A 104 -3.32 3.33 0.95
C GLY A 104 -2.33 2.24 1.32
N VAL A 105 -1.19 2.15 0.63
CA VAL A 105 -0.14 1.18 0.90
C VAL A 105 0.39 1.23 2.34
N HIS A 106 0.42 2.38 2.98
CA HIS A 106 0.86 2.50 4.37
C HIS A 106 -0.15 1.94 5.37
N TYR A 107 -1.43 1.98 5.04
CA TYR A 107 -2.50 1.40 5.85
C TYR A 107 -2.62 -0.10 5.60
N THR A 108 -2.60 -0.51 4.33
CA THR A 108 -2.63 -1.94 3.98
C THR A 108 -1.42 -2.69 4.53
N ASP A 109 -0.27 -2.04 4.66
CA ASP A 109 0.94 -2.62 5.24
C ASP A 109 0.76 -2.99 6.72
N ILE A 110 0.20 -2.10 7.53
CA ILE A 110 -0.09 -2.39 8.94
C ILE A 110 -1.16 -3.48 9.07
N ALA A 111 -2.22 -3.42 8.25
CA ALA A 111 -3.27 -4.43 8.26
C ALA A 111 -2.72 -5.82 7.88
N ASN A 112 -1.97 -5.92 6.80
CA ASN A 112 -1.34 -7.18 6.38
C ASN A 112 -0.36 -7.72 7.42
N TRP A 113 0.39 -6.84 8.07
CA TRP A 113 1.34 -7.23 9.13
C TRP A 113 0.64 -7.82 10.35
N ALA A 114 -0.48 -7.22 10.77
CA ALA A 114 -1.28 -7.71 11.88
C ALA A 114 -2.02 -9.01 11.54
N LEU A 115 -2.67 -9.05 10.37
CA LEU A 115 -3.43 -10.23 9.91
C LEU A 115 -2.51 -11.43 9.63
N GLY A 116 -1.34 -11.21 9.02
CA GLY A 116 -0.40 -12.28 8.69
C GLY A 116 -0.90 -13.27 7.64
N LYS A 117 -1.87 -12.89 6.78
CA LYS A 117 -2.56 -13.80 5.84
C LYS A 117 -1.96 -13.81 4.42
N GLY A 118 -1.00 -12.94 4.12
CA GLY A 118 -0.41 -12.82 2.79
C GLY A 118 -1.34 -12.13 1.79
N LEU A 119 -1.51 -12.71 0.61
CA LEU A 119 -2.36 -12.15 -0.45
C LEU A 119 -3.78 -12.69 -0.39
N PRO A 120 -4.81 -11.87 -0.73
CA PRO A 120 -6.20 -12.29 -0.73
C PRO A 120 -6.53 -13.19 -1.94
N VAL A 121 -7.68 -13.89 -1.87
CA VAL A 121 -8.17 -14.76 -2.94
C VAL A 121 -9.33 -14.15 -3.74
N HIS A 122 -10.12 -13.27 -3.13
CA HIS A 122 -11.24 -12.59 -3.80
C HIS A 122 -11.16 -11.10 -3.52
N ILE A 123 -11.32 -10.27 -4.55
CA ILE A 123 -11.18 -8.82 -4.46
C ILE A 123 -12.32 -8.14 -5.22
N ALA A 124 -12.99 -7.21 -4.56
CA ALA A 124 -13.96 -6.29 -5.14
C ALA A 124 -13.51 -4.85 -4.90
N SER A 125 -13.72 -3.97 -5.86
CA SER A 125 -13.34 -2.57 -5.72
C SER A 125 -14.25 -1.65 -6.50
N GLN A 126 -14.70 -0.58 -5.84
CA GLN A 126 -15.55 0.44 -6.42
C GLN A 126 -15.02 1.83 -6.05
N GLY A 127 -15.35 2.81 -6.86
CA GLY A 127 -14.90 4.18 -6.62
C GLY A 127 -15.17 5.08 -7.79
N GLY A 128 -14.53 6.24 -7.76
CA GLY A 128 -14.64 7.20 -8.83
C GLY A 128 -13.85 8.47 -8.55
N ARG A 129 -13.93 9.38 -9.52
CA ARG A 129 -13.37 10.71 -9.38
C ARG A 129 -14.48 11.72 -9.20
N TYR A 130 -14.60 12.26 -7.99
CA TYR A 130 -15.74 13.08 -7.57
C TYR A 130 -15.32 14.51 -7.28
N GLY A 131 -16.22 15.44 -7.63
CA GLY A 131 -16.13 16.86 -7.26
C GLY A 131 -15.04 17.65 -7.98
N TYR A 132 -14.40 17.09 -8.99
CA TYR A 132 -13.43 17.77 -9.85
C TYR A 132 -13.70 17.46 -11.33
N ALA A 133 -13.51 18.49 -12.16
CA ALA A 133 -13.34 18.34 -13.61
C ALA A 133 -11.87 18.67 -13.90
N ASP A 134 -11.01 17.65 -13.83
CA ASP A 134 -9.55 17.78 -13.91
C ASP A 134 -8.94 16.73 -14.83
N SER A 135 -7.61 16.68 -14.96
CA SER A 135 -6.94 15.73 -15.86
C SER A 135 -6.58 14.39 -15.23
N ALA A 136 -6.80 14.20 -13.94
CA ALA A 136 -6.43 12.93 -13.31
C ALA A 136 -7.32 11.76 -13.73
N GLU A 137 -6.72 10.60 -13.84
CA GLU A 137 -7.35 9.37 -14.34
C GLU A 137 -7.79 8.43 -13.21
N THR A 138 -7.05 8.44 -12.08
CA THR A 138 -7.31 7.53 -10.96
C THR A 138 -8.45 8.02 -10.09
N PRO A 139 -9.18 7.13 -9.40
CA PRO A 139 -10.22 7.53 -8.46
C PRO A 139 -9.64 8.39 -7.34
N ASN A 140 -10.44 9.35 -6.84
CA ASN A 140 -10.12 10.08 -5.62
C ASN A 140 -10.95 9.63 -4.43
N ALA A 141 -11.88 8.71 -4.63
CA ALA A 141 -12.52 7.92 -3.60
C ALA A 141 -12.64 6.49 -4.11
N GLN A 142 -12.18 5.53 -3.32
CA GLN A 142 -12.15 4.12 -3.68
C GLN A 142 -12.29 3.27 -2.43
N THR A 143 -13.20 2.29 -2.48
CA THR A 143 -13.36 1.26 -1.46
C THR A 143 -13.01 -0.08 -2.09
N THR A 144 -12.12 -0.81 -1.45
CA THR A 144 -11.71 -2.14 -1.86
C THR A 144 -11.97 -3.11 -0.72
N THR A 145 -12.65 -4.20 -1.01
CA THR A 145 -12.84 -5.32 -0.10
C THR A 145 -12.11 -6.54 -0.61
N ALA A 146 -11.58 -7.33 0.29
CA ALA A 146 -10.93 -8.58 -0.05
C ALA A 146 -11.24 -9.66 0.99
N THR A 147 -11.21 -10.92 0.53
CA THR A 147 -11.36 -12.10 1.38
C THR A 147 -10.12 -12.97 1.22
N PHE A 148 -9.57 -13.40 2.34
CA PHE A 148 -8.46 -14.38 2.36
C PHE A 148 -8.99 -15.81 2.30
N ALA A 149 -8.11 -16.78 2.07
CA ALA A 149 -8.48 -18.19 1.89
C ALA A 149 -9.23 -18.80 3.09
N ASP A 150 -9.04 -18.27 4.28
CA ASP A 150 -9.72 -18.71 5.52
C ASP A 150 -11.01 -17.93 5.82
N GLY A 151 -11.44 -17.05 4.92
CA GLY A 151 -12.62 -16.21 5.10
C GLY A 151 -12.38 -14.89 5.84
N THR A 152 -11.17 -14.61 6.30
CA THR A 152 -10.83 -13.31 6.93
C THR A 152 -11.12 -12.16 5.95
N LEU A 153 -11.75 -11.10 6.45
CA LEU A 153 -12.11 -9.93 5.65
C LEU A 153 -11.06 -8.81 5.75
N PHE A 154 -10.84 -8.13 4.67
CA PHE A 154 -10.07 -6.90 4.66
C PHE A 154 -10.77 -5.84 3.82
N THR A 155 -11.02 -4.68 4.40
CA THR A 155 -11.57 -3.51 3.70
C THR A 155 -10.61 -2.36 3.79
N CYS A 156 -10.39 -1.69 2.67
CA CYS A 156 -9.60 -0.46 2.63
C CYS A 156 -10.37 0.61 1.87
N GLU A 157 -10.60 1.73 2.54
CA GLU A 157 -11.24 2.90 1.96
C GLU A 157 -10.25 4.06 1.88
N ILE A 158 -10.15 4.66 0.70
CA ILE A 158 -9.31 5.83 0.45
C ILE A 158 -10.18 6.97 -0.04
N ARG A 159 -10.06 8.14 0.61
CA ARG A 159 -10.75 9.37 0.24
C ARG A 159 -9.76 10.51 0.07
N GLY A 160 -9.67 11.01 -1.15
CA GLY A 160 -8.85 12.18 -1.50
C GLY A 160 -9.57 13.51 -1.31
N ARG A 161 -10.71 13.54 -0.59
CA ARG A 161 -11.50 14.76 -0.35
C ARG A 161 -11.68 15.02 1.15
N TYR A 162 -12.71 14.49 1.76
CA TYR A 162 -13.08 14.77 3.15
C TYR A 162 -13.19 13.50 3.97
N SER A 163 -13.01 13.61 5.27
CA SER A 163 -13.27 12.59 6.26
C SER A 163 -13.95 13.19 7.48
N ASN A 164 -14.70 12.38 8.20
CA ASN A 164 -15.42 12.71 9.41
C ASN A 164 -15.09 11.75 10.55
N ASP A 165 -13.87 11.29 10.64
CA ASP A 165 -13.38 10.41 11.70
C ASP A 165 -14.16 9.08 11.82
N GLU A 166 -14.37 8.42 10.69
CA GLU A 166 -15.10 7.16 10.62
C GLU A 166 -14.45 6.06 11.43
N GLY A 167 -15.27 5.32 12.20
CA GLY A 167 -14.77 4.29 13.09
C GLY A 167 -13.86 4.80 14.20
N GLY A 168 -13.93 6.10 14.53
CA GLY A 168 -13.07 6.72 15.53
C GLY A 168 -11.67 7.07 15.04
N SER A 169 -11.39 6.93 13.75
CA SER A 169 -10.08 7.22 13.16
C SER A 169 -10.17 8.18 11.98
N LYS A 170 -9.34 9.23 11.99
CA LYS A 170 -9.19 10.19 10.87
C LYS A 170 -8.46 9.60 9.66
N GLY A 171 -7.87 8.46 9.85
CA GLY A 171 -7.09 7.73 8.86
C GLY A 171 -6.17 6.76 9.57
N GLY A 172 -6.56 5.50 9.64
CA GLY A 172 -5.85 4.50 10.39
C GLY A 172 -6.31 3.09 10.10
N ASN A 173 -6.06 2.22 11.05
CA ASN A 173 -6.37 0.81 10.96
C ASN A 173 -7.30 0.39 12.10
N LEU A 174 -8.31 -0.40 11.75
CA LEU A 174 -9.22 -1.04 12.70
C LEU A 174 -9.05 -2.55 12.55
N PHE A 175 -9.07 -3.25 13.69
CA PHE A 175 -8.95 -4.71 13.74
C PHE A 175 -10.08 -5.26 14.58
N TYR A 176 -10.71 -6.34 14.12
CA TYR A 176 -11.80 -7.00 14.79
C TYR A 176 -11.40 -8.45 15.07
N GLY A 177 -11.45 -8.80 16.35
CA GLY A 177 -11.18 -10.14 16.87
C GLY A 177 -12.38 -10.75 17.57
N ALA A 178 -12.27 -12.01 17.89
CA ALA A 178 -13.37 -12.75 18.55
C ALA A 178 -13.77 -12.18 19.92
N ASN A 179 -12.86 -11.48 20.63
CA ASN A 179 -13.04 -11.02 22.01
C ASN A 179 -12.90 -9.49 22.16
N GLY A 180 -12.85 -8.74 21.06
CA GLY A 180 -12.70 -7.29 21.10
C GLY A 180 -12.26 -6.70 19.78
N TYR A 181 -11.82 -5.45 19.83
CA TYR A 181 -11.37 -4.74 18.64
C TYR A 181 -10.21 -3.78 18.95
N ALA A 182 -9.56 -3.28 17.90
CA ALA A 182 -8.57 -2.23 18.05
C ALA A 182 -8.84 -1.09 17.06
N VAL A 183 -8.63 0.15 17.49
CA VAL A 183 -8.67 1.37 16.68
C VAL A 183 -7.29 1.99 16.75
N ASP A 184 -6.60 2.06 15.61
CA ASP A 184 -5.18 2.42 15.55
C ASP A 184 -4.37 1.57 16.56
N ALA A 185 -3.71 2.19 17.52
CA ALA A 185 -2.89 1.48 18.50
C ALA A 185 -3.60 1.17 19.83
N ILE A 186 -4.89 1.49 19.96
CA ILE A 186 -5.68 1.29 21.18
C ILE A 186 -6.55 0.03 21.03
N CYS A 187 -6.51 -0.85 22.02
CA CYS A 187 -7.30 -2.08 22.04
C CYS A 187 -8.46 -1.98 23.02
N TYR A 188 -9.59 -2.59 22.65
CA TYR A 188 -10.82 -2.60 23.42
C TYR A 188 -11.34 -4.04 23.55
N ASP A 189 -11.98 -4.35 24.68
CA ASP A 189 -12.69 -5.62 24.87
C ASP A 189 -14.06 -5.63 24.14
N ALA A 190 -14.81 -6.72 24.30
CA ALA A 190 -16.12 -6.90 23.67
C ALA A 190 -17.18 -5.90 24.19
N ASP A 191 -16.99 -5.35 25.38
CA ASP A 191 -17.88 -4.36 25.99
C ASP A 191 -17.50 -2.92 25.59
N GLY A 192 -16.43 -2.76 24.79
CA GLY A 192 -15.92 -1.45 24.34
C GLY A 192 -15.08 -0.73 25.40
N LYS A 193 -14.64 -1.42 26.42
CA LYS A 193 -13.74 -0.87 27.44
C LYS A 193 -12.30 -1.00 26.94
N GLU A 194 -11.51 0.07 27.06
CA GLU A 194 -10.10 0.06 26.72
C GLU A 194 -9.34 -0.99 27.56
N ILE A 195 -8.53 -1.79 26.86
CA ILE A 195 -7.59 -2.74 27.47
C ILE A 195 -6.24 -2.02 27.61
N PRO A 196 -5.85 -1.63 28.85
CA PRO A 196 -4.61 -0.89 29.07
C PRO A 196 -3.40 -1.62 28.54
N ASP A 197 -2.42 -0.88 28.09
CA ASP A 197 -1.06 -1.41 27.86
C ASP A 197 -0.24 -1.18 29.12
N GLU A 198 0.12 -2.25 29.83
CA GLU A 198 0.93 -2.18 31.04
C GLU A 198 2.37 -1.73 30.75
N ASN A 199 2.82 -1.89 29.51
CA ASN A 199 4.16 -1.52 29.06
C ASN A 199 4.10 -0.70 27.77
N PRO A 200 3.53 0.51 27.79
CA PRO A 200 3.39 1.33 26.60
C PRO A 200 4.78 1.68 26.06
N PRO A 201 4.97 1.57 24.73
CA PRO A 201 6.26 1.90 24.15
C PRO A 201 6.55 3.40 24.25
N PRO A 202 7.82 3.80 24.23
CA PRO A 202 8.17 5.21 24.18
C PRO A 202 7.65 5.85 22.88
N ASN A 203 7.32 7.13 22.94
CA ASN A 203 7.02 7.89 21.74
C ASN A 203 8.23 7.91 20.81
N GLY A 204 7.99 7.74 19.52
CA GLY A 204 9.06 7.74 18.52
C GLY A 204 8.55 8.17 17.15
N ASP A 205 9.37 8.96 16.45
CA ASP A 205 9.11 9.29 15.04
C ASP A 205 9.46 8.08 14.18
N ALA A 206 8.42 7.47 13.58
CA ALA A 206 8.57 6.28 12.75
C ALA A 206 9.49 6.50 11.53
N VAL A 207 9.56 7.73 10.98
CA VAL A 207 10.43 8.05 9.84
C VAL A 207 11.88 8.07 10.27
N LEU A 208 12.19 8.78 11.36
CA LEU A 208 13.55 8.84 11.89
C LEU A 208 14.05 7.46 12.33
N LEU A 209 13.21 6.70 13.02
CA LEU A 209 13.53 5.34 13.42
C LEU A 209 13.76 4.42 12.22
N HIS A 210 12.96 4.58 11.14
CA HIS A 210 13.12 3.78 9.93
C HIS A 210 14.45 4.04 9.23
N LEU A 211 14.86 5.31 9.14
CA LEU A 211 16.16 5.70 8.60
C LEU A 211 17.32 5.20 9.48
N ALA A 212 17.16 5.28 10.81
CA ALA A 212 18.14 4.75 11.75
C ALA A 212 18.29 3.23 11.60
N ASN A 213 17.19 2.48 11.55
CA ASN A 213 17.18 1.03 11.34
C ASN A 213 17.91 0.64 10.05
N PHE A 214 17.67 1.36 8.95
CA PHE A 214 18.39 1.12 7.70
C PHE A 214 19.88 1.39 7.82
N ARG A 215 20.26 2.56 8.35
CA ARG A 215 21.67 2.91 8.60
C ARG A 215 22.40 1.84 9.42
N ASP A 216 21.77 1.39 10.50
CA ASP A 216 22.38 0.46 11.43
C ASP A 216 22.44 -0.96 10.84
N ALA A 217 21.40 -1.39 10.11
CA ALA A 217 21.44 -2.63 9.35
C ALA A 217 22.58 -2.65 8.32
N VAL A 218 22.81 -1.53 7.61
CA VAL A 218 23.93 -1.42 6.65
C VAL A 218 25.28 -1.49 7.38
N ARG A 219 25.44 -0.81 8.51
CA ARG A 219 26.69 -0.80 9.30
C ARG A 219 27.01 -2.16 9.88
N THR A 220 26.01 -2.84 10.42
CA THR A 220 26.17 -4.15 11.08
C THR A 220 26.10 -5.32 10.12
N ARG A 221 25.73 -5.07 8.84
CA ARG A 221 25.41 -6.12 7.85
C ARG A 221 24.30 -7.07 8.30
N ASN A 222 23.48 -6.64 9.27
CA ASN A 222 22.35 -7.42 9.75
C ASN A 222 21.09 -7.10 8.95
N ARG A 223 20.71 -8.00 8.05
CA ARG A 223 19.52 -7.86 7.19
C ARG A 223 18.21 -8.02 7.99
N ASP A 224 18.24 -8.74 9.09
CA ASP A 224 17.05 -9.00 9.91
C ASP A 224 16.70 -7.83 10.82
N ALA A 225 17.62 -6.88 10.98
CA ALA A 225 17.36 -5.65 11.72
C ALA A 225 16.44 -4.65 11.00
N VAL A 226 16.08 -4.92 9.72
CA VAL A 226 15.17 -4.07 8.96
C VAL A 226 13.72 -4.50 9.19
N PRO A 227 12.88 -3.65 9.80
CA PRO A 227 11.47 -4.01 10.12
C PRO A 227 10.58 -4.16 8.88
N ALA A 228 10.91 -3.52 7.77
CA ALA A 228 10.15 -3.52 6.52
C ALA A 228 10.96 -4.22 5.42
N LYS A 229 10.76 -5.51 5.25
CA LYS A 229 11.46 -6.32 4.23
C LYS A 229 10.81 -6.15 2.86
N PRO A 230 11.51 -6.39 1.74
CA PRO A 230 10.95 -6.33 0.40
C PRO A 230 9.68 -7.16 0.21
N ILE A 231 9.61 -8.34 0.83
CA ILE A 231 8.42 -9.19 0.76
C ILE A 231 7.19 -8.55 1.43
N ASP A 232 7.38 -7.84 2.52
CA ASP A 232 6.31 -7.12 3.19
C ASP A 232 5.74 -6.02 2.30
N GLY A 233 6.63 -5.26 1.65
CA GLY A 233 6.26 -4.23 0.68
C GLY A 233 5.56 -4.81 -0.54
N HIS A 234 5.99 -5.99 -1.02
CA HIS A 234 5.33 -6.69 -2.12
C HIS A 234 3.88 -7.02 -1.77
N VAL A 235 3.64 -7.69 -0.63
CA VAL A 235 2.28 -8.06 -0.20
C VAL A 235 1.39 -6.82 -0.04
N SER A 236 1.90 -5.76 0.57
CA SER A 236 1.13 -4.54 0.83
C SER A 236 0.81 -3.76 -0.44
N ALA A 237 1.77 -3.68 -1.38
CA ALA A 237 1.57 -3.06 -2.68
C ALA A 237 0.65 -3.90 -3.58
N ALA A 238 0.81 -5.23 -3.54
CA ALA A 238 -0.02 -6.13 -4.34
C ALA A 238 -1.50 -5.98 -3.98
N PHE A 239 -1.87 -5.83 -2.70
CA PHE A 239 -3.24 -5.55 -2.31
C PHE A 239 -3.80 -4.30 -3.02
N CYS A 240 -3.02 -3.21 -3.04
CA CYS A 240 -3.42 -1.98 -3.74
C CYS A 240 -3.56 -2.20 -5.24
N HIS A 241 -2.66 -2.96 -5.85
CA HIS A 241 -2.73 -3.28 -7.29
C HIS A 241 -3.92 -4.16 -7.63
N LEU A 242 -4.20 -5.19 -6.83
CA LEU A 242 -5.35 -6.08 -7.01
C LEU A 242 -6.67 -5.30 -6.93
N GLY A 243 -6.80 -4.39 -5.94
CA GLY A 243 -7.94 -3.49 -5.84
C GLY A 243 -8.08 -2.55 -7.04
N ASN A 244 -6.97 -2.00 -7.54
CA ASN A 244 -6.99 -1.18 -8.75
C ASN A 244 -7.33 -1.99 -10.02
N ILE A 245 -6.93 -3.25 -10.11
CA ILE A 245 -7.30 -4.14 -11.20
C ILE A 245 -8.82 -4.38 -11.19
N ALA A 246 -9.40 -4.78 -10.05
CA ALA A 246 -10.84 -4.97 -9.91
C ALA A 246 -11.62 -3.69 -10.25
N TYR A 247 -11.17 -2.53 -9.77
CA TYR A 247 -11.75 -1.22 -10.09
C TYR A 247 -11.73 -0.94 -11.60
N ARG A 248 -10.60 -1.14 -12.27
CA ARG A 248 -10.43 -0.86 -13.71
C ARG A 248 -11.25 -1.79 -14.59
N LEU A 249 -11.43 -3.03 -14.15
CA LEU A 249 -12.27 -4.02 -14.84
C LEU A 249 -13.77 -3.81 -14.54
N GLY A 250 -14.11 -3.06 -13.50
CA GLY A 250 -15.52 -2.84 -13.09
C GLY A 250 -16.21 -4.11 -12.59
N ARG A 251 -15.44 -5.10 -12.12
CA ARG A 251 -15.94 -6.38 -11.62
C ARG A 251 -15.04 -6.97 -10.56
N ASP A 252 -15.58 -7.90 -9.79
CA ASP A 252 -14.82 -8.70 -8.84
C ASP A 252 -13.83 -9.62 -9.57
N VAL A 253 -12.72 -9.92 -8.90
CA VAL A 253 -11.69 -10.82 -9.42
C VAL A 253 -11.30 -11.87 -8.39
N THR A 254 -10.96 -13.05 -8.89
CA THR A 254 -10.40 -14.15 -8.08
C THR A 254 -8.92 -14.28 -8.40
N PHE A 255 -8.10 -14.33 -7.37
CA PHE A 255 -6.64 -14.34 -7.48
C PHE A 255 -6.06 -15.58 -6.83
N ASP A 256 -5.09 -16.21 -7.47
CA ASP A 256 -4.29 -17.28 -6.87
C ASP A 256 -3.07 -16.68 -6.16
N PRO A 257 -3.04 -16.66 -4.81
CA PRO A 257 -1.94 -16.07 -4.05
C PRO A 257 -0.61 -16.81 -4.19
N ARG A 258 -0.62 -18.07 -4.65
CA ARG A 258 0.59 -18.88 -4.83
C ARG A 258 1.22 -18.67 -6.19
N ALA A 259 0.39 -18.71 -7.23
CA ALA A 259 0.83 -18.46 -8.60
C ALA A 259 1.00 -16.97 -8.89
N GLU A 260 0.39 -16.09 -8.08
CA GLU A 260 0.27 -14.65 -8.27
C GLU A 260 -0.34 -14.31 -9.64
N THR A 261 -1.44 -14.99 -9.97
CA THR A 261 -2.19 -14.81 -11.22
C THR A 261 -3.70 -14.85 -10.98
N PHE A 262 -4.46 -14.43 -11.98
CA PHE A 262 -5.91 -14.55 -12.00
C PHE A 262 -6.39 -15.82 -12.73
N GLY A 263 -5.57 -16.89 -12.76
CA GLY A 263 -5.90 -18.11 -13.49
C GLY A 263 -6.10 -17.84 -14.98
N ASP A 264 -7.23 -18.26 -15.52
CA ASP A 264 -7.58 -18.11 -16.96
C ASP A 264 -8.13 -16.73 -17.33
N ASP A 265 -8.23 -15.79 -16.37
CA ASP A 265 -8.71 -14.42 -16.62
C ASP A 265 -7.62 -13.59 -17.34
N ALA A 266 -7.61 -13.68 -18.68
CA ALA A 266 -6.60 -13.03 -19.51
C ALA A 266 -6.63 -11.49 -19.38
N GLU A 267 -7.82 -10.90 -19.19
CA GLU A 267 -7.98 -9.46 -19.07
C GLU A 267 -7.37 -8.94 -17.76
N ALA A 268 -7.63 -9.63 -16.63
CA ALA A 268 -7.04 -9.29 -15.35
C ALA A 268 -5.52 -9.55 -15.34
N ASN A 269 -5.07 -10.67 -15.91
CA ASN A 269 -3.65 -11.00 -16.02
C ASN A 269 -2.86 -9.95 -16.83
N ALA A 270 -3.45 -9.37 -17.86
CA ALA A 270 -2.82 -8.32 -18.67
C ALA A 270 -2.52 -7.05 -17.85
N LEU A 271 -3.20 -6.84 -16.72
CA LEU A 271 -2.98 -5.70 -15.83
C LEU A 271 -1.93 -5.95 -14.73
N LEU A 272 -1.43 -7.18 -14.59
CA LEU A 272 -0.37 -7.50 -13.61
C LEU A 272 0.99 -6.89 -13.97
N THR A 273 1.21 -6.59 -15.24
CA THR A 273 2.45 -6.03 -15.74
C THR A 273 2.18 -4.85 -16.68
N ARG A 274 3.20 -4.09 -16.99
CA ARG A 274 3.13 -3.09 -18.05
C ARG A 274 3.02 -3.79 -19.41
N ALA A 275 2.24 -3.23 -20.33
CA ALA A 275 2.12 -3.75 -21.69
C ALA A 275 3.46 -3.75 -22.43
N ALA A 276 4.33 -2.77 -22.15
CA ALA A 276 5.68 -2.68 -22.69
C ALA A 276 6.60 -1.94 -21.70
N TYR A 277 7.88 -2.27 -21.75
CA TYR A 277 8.95 -1.55 -21.08
C TYR A 277 9.76 -0.79 -22.13
N ARG A 278 10.22 0.41 -21.77
CA ARG A 278 11.14 1.15 -22.64
C ARG A 278 12.48 0.44 -22.73
N ALA A 279 13.15 0.57 -23.88
CA ALA A 279 14.48 0.04 -24.10
C ALA A 279 15.46 0.56 -23.04
N GLY A 280 16.21 -0.35 -22.41
CA GLY A 280 17.13 -0.06 -21.32
C GLY A 280 16.51 0.00 -19.93
N PHE A 281 15.19 -0.19 -19.81
CA PHE A 281 14.45 -0.23 -18.55
C PHE A 281 13.70 -1.55 -18.35
N GLU A 282 14.03 -2.57 -19.09
CA GLU A 282 13.45 -3.90 -18.93
C GLU A 282 13.80 -4.48 -17.56
N VAL A 283 12.90 -5.30 -17.02
CA VAL A 283 13.17 -5.99 -15.76
C VAL A 283 14.36 -6.94 -15.96
N PRO A 284 15.46 -6.79 -15.21
CA PRO A 284 16.62 -7.65 -15.34
C PRO A 284 16.23 -9.12 -15.11
N LYS A 285 16.75 -10.01 -15.95
CA LYS A 285 16.71 -11.44 -15.65
C LYS A 285 17.73 -11.71 -14.56
N LEU A 286 17.27 -12.17 -13.42
CA LEU A 286 18.17 -12.67 -12.38
C LEU A 286 18.75 -14.00 -12.87
N ALA A 287 20.08 -14.10 -12.85
CA ALA A 287 20.81 -15.32 -13.20
C ALA A 287 20.60 -16.39 -12.13
#